data_53670087cb48537f55de08414446e1c1
#
_entry.id   53670087cb48537f55de08414446e1c1
#
_cell.length_a   1.000
_cell.length_b   1.000
_cell.length_c   1.000
_cell.angle_alpha   90.00
_cell.angle_beta   90.00
_cell.angle_gamma   90.00
#
_symmetry.space_group_name_H-M   'P 1'
#
loop_
_entity.id
_entity.type
_entity.pdbx_description
1 polymer ?
#
loop_
_entity_poly.entity_id
_entity_poly.type
_entity_poly.pdbx_seq_one_letter_code
_entity_poly.pdbx_strand_id
1 'polypeptide(L)'
;MKNKIHTIEVENNETQSVEKIIEKIRDNKIIYVKNKFYEDKDVLDSITENGPAIILNSSGSSGKPRQCFHHLNNLKLSATTSGQWLIEQGFELQNCLILNTLPLNHISGLMPIFRSQTWGCDCINISPNLIKKTRELLLFTIKFKKNKKHLITSLVPTQLQRLLAQKDGISWLKIFDLIWVGGASISDETAEQCIKEKIKLAPCYGSTETAAMVTSLKPKEFLMGFKNVGEILPD
;
A
#
# COMPACT_ATOMS: atom_id res chain seq x y z
N MET A 1 -26.58 2.32 21.92
CA MET A 1 -26.64 3.13 20.66
C MET A 1 -25.84 2.38 19.62
N LYS A 2 -26.43 2.06 18.45
CA LYS A 2 -25.65 1.47 17.33
C LYS A 2 -24.62 2.52 16.88
N ASN A 3 -23.36 2.15 16.78
CA ASN A 3 -22.30 3.03 16.28
C ASN A 3 -22.59 3.40 14.82
N LYS A 4 -22.57 4.70 14.53
CA LYS A 4 -22.79 5.19 13.17
C LYS A 4 -21.54 4.87 12.31
N ILE A 5 -21.74 4.06 11.26
CA ILE A 5 -20.72 3.76 10.27
C ILE A 5 -20.77 4.83 9.18
N HIS A 6 -19.61 5.38 8.84
CA HIS A 6 -19.45 6.38 7.78
C HIS A 6 -18.90 5.70 6.53
N THR A 7 -19.73 5.55 5.51
CA THR A 7 -19.28 4.98 4.23
C THR A 7 -18.56 6.04 3.40
N ILE A 8 -17.36 5.70 2.92
CA ILE A 8 -16.59 6.51 1.98
C ILE A 8 -16.40 5.70 0.70
N GLU A 9 -16.99 6.19 -0.36
CA GLU A 9 -16.82 5.64 -1.69
C GLU A 9 -15.55 6.21 -2.33
N VAL A 10 -14.68 5.33 -2.84
CA VAL A 10 -13.42 5.72 -3.47
C VAL A 10 -13.40 5.31 -4.93
N GLU A 11 -12.91 6.22 -5.76
CA GLU A 11 -12.65 6.00 -7.16
C GLU A 11 -11.29 6.64 -7.51
N ASN A 12 -10.40 5.87 -8.16
CA ASN A 12 -9.13 6.36 -8.69
C ASN A 12 -8.21 7.15 -7.72
N ASN A 13 -8.31 6.95 -6.40
CA ASN A 13 -7.53 7.65 -5.37
C ASN A 13 -7.68 9.18 -5.41
N GLU A 14 -8.88 9.66 -5.62
CA GLU A 14 -9.17 11.09 -5.62
C GLU A 14 -8.77 11.76 -4.31
N THR A 15 -8.17 12.94 -4.38
CA THR A 15 -7.73 13.71 -3.21
C THR A 15 -8.85 13.92 -2.19
N GLN A 16 -10.08 14.20 -2.67
CA GLN A 16 -11.25 14.38 -1.80
C GLN A 16 -11.57 13.12 -0.97
N SER A 17 -11.40 11.92 -1.53
CA SER A 17 -11.60 10.66 -0.79
C SER A 17 -10.55 10.46 0.29
N VAL A 18 -9.28 10.80 -0.01
CA VAL A 18 -8.17 10.76 0.96
C VAL A 18 -8.43 11.72 2.11
N GLU A 19 -8.80 12.97 1.84
CA GLU A 19 -9.12 13.98 2.84
C GLU A 19 -10.26 13.55 3.75
N LYS A 20 -11.34 13.00 3.20
CA LYS A 20 -12.46 12.45 3.97
C LYS A 20 -12.04 11.29 4.88
N ILE A 21 -11.20 10.38 4.39
CA ILE A 21 -10.67 9.27 5.20
C ILE A 21 -9.87 9.85 6.39
N ILE A 22 -8.95 10.77 6.14
CA ILE A 22 -8.11 11.40 7.17
C ILE A 22 -8.96 12.16 8.20
N GLU A 23 -9.94 12.93 7.75
CA GLU A 23 -10.88 13.65 8.63
C GLU A 23 -11.59 12.68 9.58
N LYS A 24 -12.18 11.61 9.05
CA LYS A 24 -12.94 10.65 9.86
C LYS A 24 -12.05 9.82 10.79
N ILE A 25 -10.80 9.56 10.40
CA ILE A 25 -9.79 8.96 11.29
C ILE A 25 -9.51 9.88 12.49
N ARG A 26 -9.33 11.19 12.27
CA ARG A 26 -9.12 12.18 13.33
C ARG A 26 -10.35 12.30 14.26
N ASP A 27 -11.53 12.18 13.69
CA ASP A 27 -12.80 12.22 14.45
C ASP A 27 -13.09 10.92 15.20
N ASN A 28 -12.20 9.94 15.17
CA ASN A 28 -12.36 8.62 15.79
C ASN A 28 -13.66 7.91 15.38
N LYS A 29 -14.01 7.96 14.10
CA LYS A 29 -15.22 7.32 13.56
C LYS A 29 -14.95 5.88 13.09
N ILE A 30 -16.04 5.11 12.94
CA ILE A 30 -16.01 3.86 12.18
C ILE A 30 -16.25 4.21 10.72
N ILE A 31 -15.33 3.78 9.85
CA ILE A 31 -15.31 4.12 8.43
C ILE A 31 -15.39 2.84 7.62
N TYR A 32 -16.32 2.77 6.68
CA TYR A 32 -16.32 1.75 5.65
C TYR A 32 -15.80 2.35 4.35
N VAL A 33 -14.64 1.87 3.88
CA VAL A 33 -14.04 2.31 2.63
C VAL A 33 -14.33 1.28 1.55
N LYS A 34 -15.12 1.65 0.56
CA LYS A 34 -15.53 0.77 -0.53
C LYS A 34 -15.26 1.38 -1.90
N ASN A 35 -15.18 0.53 -2.92
CA ASN A 35 -15.18 1.00 -4.30
C ASN A 35 -16.57 1.53 -4.66
N LYS A 36 -16.67 2.67 -5.35
CA LYS A 36 -17.90 3.31 -5.78
C LYS A 36 -18.81 2.39 -6.61
N PHE A 37 -18.21 1.49 -7.39
CA PHE A 37 -18.94 0.58 -8.29
C PHE A 37 -19.33 -0.76 -7.65
N TYR A 38 -19.07 -0.92 -6.35
CA TYR A 38 -19.38 -2.16 -5.64
C TYR A 38 -20.68 -2.00 -4.85
N GLU A 39 -21.72 -2.72 -5.27
CA GLU A 39 -22.97 -2.80 -4.51
C GLU A 39 -22.84 -3.83 -3.39
N ASP A 40 -22.64 -3.35 -2.17
CA ASP A 40 -22.73 -4.20 -0.99
C ASP A 40 -24.18 -4.27 -0.50
N LYS A 41 -24.75 -5.44 -0.61
CA LYS A 41 -25.99 -5.76 0.08
C LYS A 41 -25.68 -6.39 1.45
N ASP A 42 -26.14 -5.78 2.52
CA ASP A 42 -26.48 -6.42 3.81
C ASP A 42 -25.39 -6.82 4.82
N VAL A 43 -24.23 -6.16 4.94
CA VAL A 43 -23.21 -6.61 5.92
C VAL A 43 -22.96 -5.65 7.08
N LEU A 44 -23.29 -4.38 6.95
CA LEU A 44 -23.04 -3.38 8.00
C LEU A 44 -23.92 -3.49 9.24
N ASP A 45 -25.06 -4.19 9.16
CA ASP A 45 -26.01 -4.31 10.26
C ASP A 45 -25.57 -5.29 11.37
N SER A 46 -24.60 -6.14 11.11
CA SER A 46 -24.08 -7.15 12.04
C SER A 46 -22.87 -6.69 12.87
N ILE A 47 -22.36 -5.48 12.63
CA ILE A 47 -21.17 -4.99 13.35
C ILE A 47 -21.57 -4.53 14.75
N THR A 48 -21.18 -5.31 15.74
CA THR A 48 -21.38 -5.04 17.18
C THR A 48 -20.18 -4.40 17.85
N GLU A 49 -19.06 -4.29 17.12
CA GLU A 49 -17.80 -3.81 17.65
C GLU A 49 -17.81 -2.29 17.87
N ASN A 50 -17.15 -1.85 18.96
CA ASN A 50 -17.09 -0.47 19.40
C ASN A 50 -15.70 0.12 19.17
N GLY A 51 -15.66 1.43 18.91
CA GLY A 51 -14.41 2.20 18.81
C GLY A 51 -14.06 2.61 17.39
N PRO A 52 -13.06 3.48 17.24
CA PRO A 52 -12.64 3.96 15.93
C PRO A 52 -12.00 2.83 15.12
N ALA A 53 -12.51 2.64 13.90
CA ALA A 53 -12.10 1.52 13.06
C ALA A 53 -12.26 1.80 11.58
N ILE A 54 -11.58 0.99 10.77
CA ILE A 54 -11.80 0.93 9.32
C ILE A 54 -12.28 -0.45 8.93
N ILE A 55 -13.27 -0.47 8.07
CA ILE A 55 -13.84 -1.67 7.46
C ILE A 55 -13.41 -1.68 5.99
N LEU A 56 -12.85 -2.80 5.54
CA LEU A 56 -12.47 -3.06 4.16
C LEU A 56 -13.00 -4.42 3.71
N ASN A 57 -13.23 -4.57 2.43
CA ASN A 57 -13.51 -5.88 1.85
C ASN A 57 -12.21 -6.60 1.50
N SER A 58 -12.05 -7.85 1.97
CA SER A 58 -11.00 -8.73 1.47
C SER A 58 -11.39 -9.27 0.08
N SER A 59 -10.39 -9.60 -0.74
CA SER A 59 -10.63 -10.16 -2.09
C SER A 59 -11.25 -11.56 -2.09
N GLY A 60 -11.28 -12.23 -0.93
CA GLY A 60 -11.87 -13.53 -0.70
C GLY A 60 -11.32 -14.65 -1.60
N SER A 61 -10.43 -15.49 -1.11
CA SER A 61 -9.95 -16.69 -1.82
C SER A 61 -11.08 -17.67 -2.17
N SER A 62 -12.23 -17.56 -1.50
CA SER A 62 -13.45 -18.36 -1.70
C SER A 62 -14.46 -17.74 -2.65
N GLY A 63 -14.12 -16.62 -3.32
CA GLY A 63 -14.99 -15.94 -4.31
C GLY A 63 -16.03 -15.00 -3.72
N LYS A 64 -16.25 -14.99 -2.40
CA LYS A 64 -17.13 -14.00 -1.73
C LYS A 64 -16.27 -13.04 -0.89
N PRO A 65 -16.35 -11.72 -1.13
CA PRO A 65 -15.68 -10.74 -0.30
C PRO A 65 -16.12 -10.88 1.15
N ARG A 66 -15.13 -10.79 2.08
CA ARG A 66 -15.40 -10.75 3.51
C ARG A 66 -15.03 -9.36 4.02
N GLN A 67 -15.82 -8.84 4.95
CA GLN A 67 -15.46 -7.60 5.61
C GLN A 67 -14.44 -7.85 6.70
N CYS A 68 -13.37 -7.08 6.67
CA CYS A 68 -12.35 -7.04 7.70
C CYS A 68 -12.51 -5.74 8.49
N PHE A 69 -12.66 -5.88 9.80
CA PHE A 69 -12.77 -4.78 10.73
C PHE A 69 -11.41 -4.56 11.40
N HIS A 70 -10.85 -3.37 11.26
CA HIS A 70 -9.58 -3.00 11.86
C HIS A 70 -9.73 -1.82 12.80
N HIS A 71 -9.47 -2.01 14.08
CA HIS A 71 -9.26 -0.88 14.99
C HIS A 71 -8.12 0.00 14.50
N LEU A 72 -8.26 1.33 14.63
CA LEU A 72 -7.22 2.27 14.17
C LEU A 72 -5.85 1.99 14.82
N ASN A 73 -5.84 1.49 16.05
CA ASN A 73 -4.59 1.14 16.73
C ASN A 73 -3.84 -0.01 16.03
N ASN A 74 -4.55 -1.01 15.49
CA ASN A 74 -3.91 -2.11 14.76
C ASN A 74 -3.27 -1.62 13.46
N LEU A 75 -3.93 -0.69 12.77
CA LEU A 75 -3.38 -0.07 11.56
C LEU A 75 -2.16 0.81 11.87
N LYS A 76 -2.20 1.56 12.98
CA LYS A 76 -1.05 2.33 13.46
C LYS A 76 0.11 1.43 13.86
N LEU A 77 -0.16 0.31 14.57
CA LEU A 77 0.86 -0.67 14.93
C LEU A 77 1.53 -1.24 13.68
N SER A 78 0.76 -1.70 12.70
CA SER A 78 1.31 -2.18 11.41
C SER A 78 2.15 -1.12 10.69
N ALA A 79 1.75 0.16 10.77
CA ALA A 79 2.54 1.26 10.22
C ALA A 79 3.86 1.45 11.00
N THR A 80 3.83 1.37 12.34
CA THR A 80 5.01 1.47 13.21
C THR A 80 5.99 0.34 12.93
N THR A 81 5.52 -0.90 12.91
CA THR A 81 6.29 -2.11 12.61
C THR A 81 7.01 -2.02 11.26
N SER A 82 6.29 -1.62 10.21
CA SER A 82 6.91 -1.42 8.89
C SER A 82 7.89 -0.24 8.86
N GLY A 83 7.68 0.77 9.70
CA GLY A 83 8.63 1.88 9.89
C GLY A 83 9.91 1.42 10.59
N GLN A 84 9.79 0.61 11.65
CA GLN A 84 10.93 0.06 12.35
C GLN A 84 11.80 -0.79 11.41
N TRP A 85 11.18 -1.66 10.61
CA TRP A 85 11.88 -2.43 9.59
C TRP A 85 12.65 -1.54 8.59
N LEU A 86 12.09 -0.38 8.19
CA LEU A 86 12.79 0.58 7.33
C LEU A 86 13.99 1.23 8.03
N ILE A 87 13.84 1.62 9.30
CA ILE A 87 14.93 2.18 10.11
C ILE A 87 16.12 1.22 10.16
N GLU A 88 15.86 -0.07 10.37
CA GLU A 88 16.89 -1.13 10.35
C GLU A 88 17.58 -1.27 8.99
N GLN A 89 16.92 -0.84 7.90
CA GLN A 89 17.51 -0.74 6.55
C GLN A 89 18.22 0.59 6.30
N GLY A 90 18.30 1.48 7.30
CA GLY A 90 18.95 2.79 7.20
C GLY A 90 18.09 3.90 6.59
N PHE A 91 16.77 3.74 6.59
CA PHE A 91 15.86 4.80 6.14
C PHE A 91 15.58 5.80 7.26
N GLU A 92 15.57 7.07 6.92
CA GLU A 92 15.11 8.16 7.77
C GLU A 92 13.63 8.42 7.43
N LEU A 93 12.72 8.00 8.31
CA LEU A 93 11.28 7.97 8.00
C LEU A 93 10.71 9.32 7.59
N GLN A 94 11.09 10.41 8.29
CA GLN A 94 10.60 11.76 7.97
C GLN A 94 11.08 12.26 6.60
N ASN A 95 12.20 11.70 6.10
CA ASN A 95 12.74 12.01 4.79
C ASN A 95 12.19 11.09 3.68
N CYS A 96 11.23 10.21 4.01
CA CYS A 96 10.56 9.38 3.01
C CYS A 96 9.49 10.17 2.26
N LEU A 97 9.25 9.76 1.04
CA LEU A 97 8.07 10.09 0.26
C LEU A 97 7.43 8.80 -0.24
N ILE A 98 6.19 8.55 0.18
CA ILE A 98 5.43 7.39 -0.27
C ILE A 98 4.63 7.78 -1.52
N LEU A 99 4.83 7.06 -2.61
CA LEU A 99 4.03 7.20 -3.83
C LEU A 99 3.03 6.06 -3.89
N ASN A 100 1.75 6.34 -3.63
CA ASN A 100 0.71 5.32 -3.56
C ASN A 100 -0.04 5.20 -4.89
N THR A 101 0.11 4.06 -5.55
CA THR A 101 -0.56 3.71 -6.82
C THR A 101 -1.63 2.63 -6.64
N LEU A 102 -1.85 2.17 -5.41
CA LEU A 102 -2.81 1.11 -5.09
C LEU A 102 -4.17 1.70 -4.67
N PRO A 103 -5.29 1.04 -5.01
CA PRO A 103 -6.63 1.55 -4.68
C PRO A 103 -6.88 1.62 -3.18
N LEU A 104 -7.47 2.73 -2.72
CA LEU A 104 -7.72 3.01 -1.30
C LEU A 104 -8.73 2.06 -0.63
N ASN A 105 -9.58 1.40 -1.40
CA ASN A 105 -10.52 0.39 -0.90
C ASN A 105 -9.88 -0.97 -0.60
N HIS A 106 -8.55 -1.10 -0.79
CA HIS A 106 -7.77 -2.24 -0.37
C HIS A 106 -6.78 -1.84 0.72
N ILE A 107 -6.47 -2.78 1.64
CA ILE A 107 -5.54 -2.52 2.74
C ILE A 107 -4.18 -2.01 2.24
N SER A 108 -3.68 -2.55 1.13
CA SER A 108 -2.41 -2.16 0.53
C SER A 108 -2.38 -0.71 0.02
N GLY A 109 -3.53 -0.17 -0.42
CA GLY A 109 -3.65 1.22 -0.84
C GLY A 109 -4.00 2.17 0.32
N LEU A 110 -4.63 1.67 1.38
CA LEU A 110 -4.97 2.45 2.56
C LEU A 110 -3.76 2.65 3.50
N MET A 111 -2.94 1.62 3.70
CA MET A 111 -1.80 1.66 4.63
C MET A 111 -0.77 2.77 4.35
N PRO A 112 -0.48 3.19 3.11
CA PRO A 112 0.34 4.36 2.84
C PRO A 112 -0.09 5.63 3.59
N ILE A 113 -1.41 5.84 3.79
CA ILE A 113 -1.93 6.98 4.56
C ILE A 113 -1.55 6.83 6.04
N PHE A 114 -1.75 5.65 6.63
CA PHE A 114 -1.37 5.38 8.02
C PHE A 114 0.14 5.49 8.24
N ARG A 115 0.92 4.95 7.31
CA ARG A 115 2.39 5.05 7.33
C ARG A 115 2.84 6.50 7.31
N SER A 116 2.33 7.32 6.39
CA SER A 116 2.71 8.72 6.30
C SER A 116 2.41 9.50 7.59
N GLN A 117 1.25 9.26 8.19
CA GLN A 117 0.88 9.89 9.46
C GLN A 117 1.76 9.40 10.64
N THR A 118 2.04 8.10 10.70
CA THR A 118 2.85 7.51 11.78
C THR A 118 4.33 7.87 11.64
N TRP A 119 4.86 7.94 10.41
CA TRP A 119 6.26 8.22 10.12
C TRP A 119 6.58 9.72 10.05
N GLY A 120 5.56 10.59 9.98
CA GLY A 120 5.74 12.03 9.78
C GLY A 120 6.29 12.38 8.40
N CYS A 121 5.94 11.60 7.37
CA CYS A 121 6.40 11.82 6.00
C CYS A 121 5.24 12.11 5.04
N ASP A 122 5.57 12.51 3.81
CA ASP A 122 4.57 12.77 2.78
C ASP A 122 4.09 11.49 2.11
N CYS A 123 2.80 11.47 1.72
CA CYS A 123 2.21 10.45 0.88
C CYS A 123 1.47 11.12 -0.30
N ILE A 124 1.83 10.75 -1.51
CA ILE A 124 1.16 11.20 -2.72
C ILE A 124 0.33 10.04 -3.28
N ASN A 125 -0.99 10.23 -3.29
CA ASN A 125 -1.91 9.27 -3.88
C ASN A 125 -2.09 9.57 -5.36
N ILE A 126 -1.82 8.58 -6.20
CA ILE A 126 -1.90 8.67 -7.67
C ILE A 126 -3.02 7.75 -8.14
N SER A 127 -3.74 8.17 -9.15
CA SER A 127 -4.71 7.28 -9.81
C SER A 127 -4.05 5.96 -10.22
N PRO A 128 -4.59 4.79 -9.82
CA PRO A 128 -4.07 3.50 -10.24
C PRO A 128 -3.99 3.33 -11.76
N ASN A 129 -4.82 4.06 -12.51
CA ASN A 129 -4.81 4.05 -13.98
C ASN A 129 -3.56 4.71 -14.57
N LEU A 130 -2.85 5.57 -13.84
CA LEU A 130 -1.64 6.22 -14.32
C LEU A 130 -0.49 5.21 -14.56
N ILE A 131 -0.52 4.04 -13.91
CA ILE A 131 0.42 2.92 -14.16
C ILE A 131 0.41 2.48 -15.65
N LYS A 132 -0.70 2.67 -16.35
CA LYS A 132 -0.82 2.35 -17.79
C LYS A 132 -0.12 3.40 -18.68
N LYS A 133 0.18 4.58 -18.15
CA LYS A 133 0.77 5.73 -18.85
C LYS A 133 2.18 6.00 -18.31
N THR A 134 3.09 5.09 -18.56
CA THR A 134 4.41 5.02 -17.92
C THR A 134 5.24 6.29 -18.11
N ARG A 135 5.15 6.95 -19.28
CA ARG A 135 5.85 8.22 -19.53
C ARG A 135 5.30 9.38 -18.68
N GLU A 136 3.97 9.50 -18.59
CA GLU A 136 3.34 10.51 -17.72
C GLU A 136 3.69 10.26 -16.25
N LEU A 137 3.61 8.99 -15.82
CA LEU A 137 3.96 8.54 -14.47
C LEU A 137 5.43 8.88 -14.13
N LEU A 138 6.36 8.60 -15.04
CA LEU A 138 7.77 8.91 -14.87
C LEU A 138 8.01 10.42 -14.73
N LEU A 139 7.48 11.22 -15.64
CA LEU A 139 7.62 12.68 -15.62
C LEU A 139 6.99 13.32 -14.38
N PHE A 140 5.87 12.76 -13.91
CA PHE A 140 5.24 13.19 -12.65
C PHE A 140 6.16 12.90 -11.46
N THR A 141 6.71 11.69 -11.38
CA THR A 141 7.48 11.21 -10.22
C THR A 141 8.84 11.90 -10.09
N ILE A 142 9.54 12.16 -11.19
CA ILE A 142 10.87 12.80 -11.19
C ILE A 142 10.85 14.16 -10.46
N LYS A 143 9.75 14.89 -10.51
CA LYS A 143 9.62 16.20 -9.84
C LYS A 143 9.82 16.10 -8.33
N PHE A 144 9.48 14.98 -7.72
CA PHE A 144 9.57 14.76 -6.28
C PHE A 144 10.92 14.19 -5.83
N LYS A 145 11.63 13.49 -6.72
CA LYS A 145 12.94 12.87 -6.39
C LYS A 145 13.97 13.89 -5.89
N LYS A 146 13.93 15.13 -6.40
CA LYS A 146 14.90 16.18 -6.04
C LYS A 146 14.83 16.63 -4.58
N ASN A 147 13.65 16.50 -3.94
CA ASN A 147 13.38 17.09 -2.63
C ASN A 147 13.30 16.06 -1.49
N LYS A 148 13.38 14.77 -1.80
CA LYS A 148 13.27 13.69 -0.81
C LYS A 148 14.43 12.72 -0.91
N LYS A 149 14.90 12.28 0.24
CA LYS A 149 16.04 11.36 0.35
C LYS A 149 15.66 9.93 -0.02
N HIS A 150 14.45 9.47 0.40
CA HIS A 150 13.96 8.11 0.17
C HIS A 150 12.60 8.10 -0.52
N LEU A 151 12.54 7.53 -1.71
CA LEU A 151 11.29 7.36 -2.45
C LEU A 151 10.83 5.90 -2.35
N ILE A 152 9.61 5.70 -1.86
CA ILE A 152 9.04 4.37 -1.56
C ILE A 152 7.71 4.22 -2.30
N THR A 153 7.43 3.01 -2.81
CA THR A 153 6.11 2.64 -3.34
C THR A 153 5.75 1.19 -3.03
N SER A 154 4.49 0.85 -3.25
CA SER A 154 4.00 -0.53 -3.21
C SER A 154 3.30 -0.87 -4.51
N LEU A 155 3.51 -2.07 -5.01
CA LEU A 155 2.91 -2.58 -6.25
C LEU A 155 2.35 -3.99 -6.02
N VAL A 156 1.42 -4.37 -6.89
CA VAL A 156 1.08 -5.80 -7.09
C VAL A 156 1.84 -6.35 -8.28
N PRO A 157 2.07 -7.68 -8.38
CA PRO A 157 2.86 -8.27 -9.46
C PRO A 157 2.38 -7.90 -10.87
N THR A 158 1.08 -7.77 -11.08
CA THR A 158 0.51 -7.37 -12.38
C THR A 158 0.84 -5.93 -12.77
N GLN A 159 0.98 -5.02 -11.80
CA GLN A 159 1.45 -3.65 -12.06
C GLN A 159 2.95 -3.66 -12.37
N LEU A 160 3.75 -4.43 -11.62
CA LEU A 160 5.18 -4.58 -11.84
C LEU A 160 5.47 -5.09 -13.25
N GLN A 161 4.81 -6.19 -13.68
CA GLN A 161 4.97 -6.75 -15.03
C GLN A 161 4.62 -5.75 -16.13
N ARG A 162 3.54 -4.99 -15.95
CA ARG A 162 3.13 -3.94 -16.90
C ARG A 162 4.18 -2.84 -17.03
N LEU A 163 4.80 -2.44 -15.94
CA LEU A 163 5.88 -1.44 -15.91
C LEU A 163 7.15 -1.97 -16.57
N LEU A 164 7.52 -3.22 -16.31
CA LEU A 164 8.69 -3.87 -16.90
C LEU A 164 8.58 -4.05 -18.42
N ALA A 165 7.36 -4.13 -18.96
CA ALA A 165 7.12 -4.24 -20.39
C ALA A 165 7.42 -2.94 -21.17
N GLN A 166 7.73 -1.82 -20.50
CA GLN A 166 7.92 -0.51 -21.11
C GLN A 166 9.20 0.18 -20.60
N LYS A 167 9.98 0.78 -21.52
CA LYS A 167 11.24 1.46 -21.16
C LYS A 167 11.06 2.55 -20.08
N ASP A 168 10.03 3.39 -20.23
CA ASP A 168 9.74 4.43 -19.25
C ASP A 168 9.25 3.84 -17.92
N GLY A 169 8.60 2.67 -17.93
CA GLY A 169 8.21 1.93 -16.74
C GLY A 169 9.42 1.39 -15.98
N ILE A 170 10.40 0.80 -16.68
CA ILE A 170 11.67 0.37 -16.07
C ILE A 170 12.41 1.58 -15.48
N SER A 171 12.46 2.70 -16.21
CA SER A 171 13.07 3.93 -15.71
C SER A 171 12.37 4.46 -14.46
N TRP A 172 11.04 4.36 -14.40
CA TRP A 172 10.25 4.73 -13.22
C TRP A 172 10.56 3.83 -12.03
N LEU A 173 10.60 2.50 -12.21
CA LEU A 173 10.94 1.56 -11.14
C LEU A 173 12.33 1.82 -10.53
N LYS A 174 13.29 2.22 -11.34
CA LYS A 174 14.67 2.54 -10.90
C LYS A 174 14.79 3.80 -10.04
N ILE A 175 13.78 4.67 -10.01
CA ILE A 175 13.81 5.89 -9.19
C ILE A 175 13.68 5.57 -7.69
N PHE A 176 13.00 4.48 -7.35
CA PHE A 176 12.67 4.15 -5.97
C PHE A 176 13.85 3.56 -5.21
N ASP A 177 13.91 3.91 -3.94
CA ASP A 177 14.87 3.33 -3.00
C ASP A 177 14.35 2.02 -2.42
N LEU A 178 13.01 1.81 -2.47
CA LEU A 178 12.35 0.58 -2.09
C LEU A 178 10.99 0.46 -2.79
N ILE A 179 10.69 -0.75 -3.29
CA ILE A 179 9.39 -1.11 -3.87
C ILE A 179 8.88 -2.36 -3.17
N TRP A 180 7.87 -2.23 -2.31
CA TRP A 180 7.18 -3.41 -1.80
C TRP A 180 6.34 -4.05 -2.89
N VAL A 181 6.42 -5.38 -3.00
CA VAL A 181 5.59 -6.15 -3.94
C VAL A 181 4.91 -7.27 -3.18
N GLY A 182 3.58 -7.25 -3.16
CA GLY A 182 2.77 -8.22 -2.42
C GLY A 182 1.41 -8.47 -3.08
N GLY A 183 0.58 -9.27 -2.41
CA GLY A 183 -0.76 -9.65 -2.88
C GLY A 183 -0.79 -10.90 -3.79
N ALA A 184 0.33 -11.26 -4.41
CA ALA A 184 0.54 -12.52 -5.13
C ALA A 184 2.04 -12.79 -5.30
N SER A 185 2.40 -13.99 -5.73
CA SER A 185 3.79 -14.37 -6.01
C SER A 185 4.33 -13.64 -7.25
N ILE A 186 5.62 -13.31 -7.22
CA ILE A 186 6.37 -12.79 -8.36
C ILE A 186 6.91 -14.02 -9.14
N SER A 187 6.74 -14.06 -10.47
CA SER A 187 7.33 -15.13 -11.27
C SER A 187 8.86 -15.03 -11.31
N ASP A 188 9.54 -16.15 -11.47
CA ASP A 188 11.01 -16.19 -11.58
C ASP A 188 11.53 -15.29 -12.69
N GLU A 189 10.89 -15.28 -13.84
CA GLU A 189 11.22 -14.43 -14.97
C GLU A 189 11.14 -12.93 -14.60
N THR A 190 10.06 -12.53 -13.91
CA THR A 190 9.88 -11.15 -13.44
C THR A 190 10.96 -10.77 -12.41
N ALA A 191 11.28 -11.68 -11.49
CA ALA A 191 12.32 -11.46 -10.48
C ALA A 191 13.70 -11.30 -11.13
N GLU A 192 14.07 -12.18 -12.07
CA GLU A 192 15.34 -12.12 -12.80
C GLU A 192 15.48 -10.83 -13.62
N GLN A 193 14.40 -10.40 -14.29
CA GLN A 193 14.39 -9.12 -14.99
C GLN A 193 14.62 -7.95 -14.02
N CYS A 194 13.97 -7.93 -12.85
CA CYS A 194 14.16 -6.89 -11.85
C CYS A 194 15.60 -6.88 -11.30
N ILE A 195 16.19 -8.04 -11.04
CA ILE A 195 17.57 -8.17 -10.58
C ILE A 195 18.54 -7.63 -11.66
N LYS A 196 18.38 -8.05 -12.91
CA LYS A 196 19.17 -7.55 -14.05
C LYS A 196 19.09 -6.04 -14.18
N GLU A 197 17.91 -5.46 -14.00
CA GLU A 197 17.67 -4.02 -14.07
C GLU A 197 18.05 -3.27 -12.78
N LYS A 198 18.51 -3.99 -11.74
CA LYS A 198 18.89 -3.45 -10.41
C LYS A 198 17.74 -2.69 -9.73
N ILE A 199 16.51 -3.18 -9.90
CA ILE A 199 15.31 -2.62 -9.27
C ILE A 199 15.25 -3.11 -7.82
N LYS A 200 15.12 -2.21 -6.87
CA LYS A 200 15.16 -2.49 -5.43
C LYS A 200 13.80 -2.99 -4.92
N LEU A 201 13.44 -4.24 -5.25
CA LEU A 201 12.22 -4.84 -4.75
C LEU A 201 12.38 -5.34 -3.31
N ALA A 202 11.30 -5.27 -2.58
CA ALA A 202 11.07 -5.89 -1.27
C ALA A 202 9.82 -6.76 -1.35
N PRO A 203 9.92 -8.01 -1.86
CA PRO A 203 8.82 -8.95 -1.82
C PRO A 203 8.30 -9.11 -0.40
N CYS A 204 6.98 -9.07 -0.24
CA CYS A 204 6.35 -9.12 1.09
C CYS A 204 5.10 -9.99 1.09
N TYR A 205 4.75 -10.52 2.25
CA TYR A 205 3.53 -11.27 2.48
C TYR A 205 2.65 -10.56 3.50
N GLY A 206 1.36 -10.58 3.24
CA GLY A 206 0.33 -10.05 4.10
C GLY A 206 -1.04 -10.13 3.44
N SER A 207 -2.06 -9.82 4.20
CA SER A 207 -3.46 -9.88 3.75
C SER A 207 -4.26 -8.71 4.31
N THR A 208 -5.53 -8.61 3.92
CA THR A 208 -6.43 -7.64 4.54
C THR A 208 -6.57 -7.93 6.04
N GLU A 209 -6.69 -9.20 6.42
CA GLU A 209 -6.88 -9.66 7.81
C GLU A 209 -5.69 -9.33 8.73
N THR A 210 -4.48 -9.28 8.18
CA THR A 210 -3.25 -8.97 8.92
C THR A 210 -2.90 -7.47 8.95
N ALA A 211 -3.82 -6.60 8.54
CA ALA A 211 -3.56 -5.16 8.42
C ALA A 211 -2.35 -4.82 7.53
N ALA A 212 -2.23 -5.48 6.40
CA ALA A 212 -1.21 -5.44 5.37
C ALA A 212 -0.07 -6.47 5.59
N MET A 213 1.20 -6.06 5.37
CA MET A 213 2.33 -6.99 5.38
C MET A 213 2.78 -7.37 6.78
N VAL A 214 3.15 -8.65 6.94
CA VAL A 214 3.73 -9.23 8.15
C VAL A 214 5.15 -9.74 7.93
N THR A 215 5.59 -9.91 6.67
CA THR A 215 6.98 -10.22 6.31
C THR A 215 7.44 -9.33 5.18
N SER A 216 8.76 -9.12 5.08
CA SER A 216 9.36 -8.43 3.93
C SER A 216 10.81 -8.86 3.71
N LEU A 217 11.15 -9.17 2.46
CA LEU A 217 12.53 -9.42 2.04
C LEU A 217 13.26 -8.08 1.85
N LYS A 218 14.51 -8.01 2.31
CA LYS A 218 15.34 -6.82 2.13
C LYS A 218 15.73 -6.63 0.65
N PRO A 219 15.71 -5.40 0.11
CA PRO A 219 16.10 -5.17 -1.29
C PRO A 219 17.49 -5.67 -1.65
N LYS A 220 18.44 -5.63 -0.70
CA LYS A 220 19.78 -6.18 -0.91
C LYS A 220 19.76 -7.70 -1.12
N GLU A 221 18.99 -8.42 -0.32
CA GLU A 221 18.83 -9.88 -0.42
C GLU A 221 18.13 -10.26 -1.73
N PHE A 222 17.07 -9.51 -2.11
CA PHE A 222 16.44 -9.70 -3.41
C PHE A 222 17.42 -9.56 -4.56
N LEU A 223 18.28 -8.53 -4.56
CA LEU A 223 19.29 -8.30 -5.60
C LEU A 223 20.42 -9.36 -5.58
N MET A 224 20.61 -10.09 -4.48
CA MET A 224 21.48 -11.27 -4.37
C MET A 224 20.83 -12.55 -4.91
N GLY A 225 19.56 -12.50 -5.33
CA GLY A 225 18.81 -13.62 -5.91
C GLY A 225 17.92 -14.39 -4.95
N PHE A 226 17.73 -13.92 -3.71
CA PHE A 226 16.74 -14.52 -2.81
C PHE A 226 15.32 -14.27 -3.34
N LYS A 227 14.49 -15.33 -3.38
CA LYS A 227 13.14 -15.31 -4.00
C LYS A 227 12.03 -15.65 -2.99
N ASN A 228 12.24 -15.42 -1.71
CA ASN A 228 11.24 -15.57 -0.65
C ASN A 228 10.58 -14.23 -0.30
N VAL A 229 9.73 -14.22 0.71
CA VAL A 229 9.04 -13.03 1.22
C VAL A 229 9.70 -12.42 2.48
N GLY A 230 10.94 -12.84 2.77
CA GLY A 230 11.72 -12.35 3.90
C GLY A 230 11.28 -12.86 5.26
N GLU A 231 11.77 -12.18 6.28
CA GLU A 231 11.50 -12.46 7.68
C GLU A 231 10.27 -11.73 8.20
N ILE A 232 9.75 -12.16 9.35
CA ILE A 232 8.69 -11.45 10.07
C ILE A 232 9.17 -10.04 10.39
N LEU A 233 8.28 -9.06 10.23
CA LEU A 233 8.58 -7.69 10.61
C LEU A 233 8.78 -7.59 12.13
N PRO A 234 9.56 -6.60 12.62
CA PRO A 234 9.77 -6.40 14.06
C PRO A 234 8.45 -6.25 14.82
N ASP A 235 8.44 -6.63 16.11
CA ASP A 235 7.29 -6.48 17.01
C ASP A 235 7.06 -5.01 17.41
#